data_e6a39938d823fc480ab7a9002279bb33
#
_entry.id   e6a39938d823fc480ab7a9002279bb33
#
_cell.length_a   1.000
_cell.length_b   1.000
_cell.length_c   1.000
_cell.angle_alpha   90.00
_cell.angle_beta   90.00
_cell.angle_gamma   90.00
#
_symmetry.space_group_name_H-M   'P 1'
#
loop_
_entity.id
_entity.type
_entity.pdbx_description
1 polymer ?
#
loop_
_entity_poly.entity_id
_entity_poly.type
_entity_poly.pdbx_seq_one_letter_code
_entity_poly.pdbx_strand_id
1 'polypeptide(L)'
;ACEAALAAWAAARRRCAELGARRAAGGLPATRPYLALHVGEVLYGNVGGRARLDFTVLGPAVNEASRIAALCRSLDQPAILSEAFAGSCPERWQERLVRLGRYALRGVARPQMLFALDPAAEI
;
A
#
# COMPACT_ATOMS: atom_id res chain seq x y z
N ALA A 1 6.41 -13.29 2.53
CA ALA A 1 6.02 -12.22 1.60
C ALA A 1 5.55 -10.97 2.36
N CYS A 2 4.58 -11.07 3.30
CA CYS A 2 4.04 -9.91 4.01
C CYS A 2 5.10 -9.13 4.80
N GLU A 3 5.97 -9.81 5.52
CA GLU A 3 7.06 -9.17 6.27
C GLU A 3 8.02 -8.40 5.36
N ALA A 4 8.36 -8.97 4.20
CA ALA A 4 9.21 -8.29 3.24
C ALA A 4 8.55 -7.00 2.70
N ALA A 5 7.23 -7.05 2.46
CA ALA A 5 6.49 -5.86 2.04
C ALA A 5 6.45 -4.78 3.13
N LEU A 6 6.25 -5.17 4.39
CA LEU A 6 6.27 -4.25 5.52
C LEU A 6 7.66 -3.65 5.75
N ALA A 7 8.71 -4.47 5.66
CA ALA A 7 10.09 -4.00 5.77
C ALA A 7 10.46 -3.02 4.63
N ALA A 8 10.03 -3.32 3.42
CA ALA A 8 10.22 -2.44 2.27
C ALA A 8 9.52 -1.09 2.47
N TRP A 9 8.30 -1.12 3.02
CA TRP A 9 7.58 0.10 3.38
C TRP A 9 8.31 0.93 4.43
N ALA A 10 8.79 0.31 5.49
CA ALA A 10 9.55 0.99 6.53
C ALA A 10 10.82 1.66 5.96
N ALA A 11 11.55 0.95 5.10
CA ALA A 11 12.72 1.50 4.42
C ALA A 11 12.37 2.68 3.50
N ALA A 12 11.28 2.56 2.74
CA ALA A 12 10.81 3.63 1.87
C ALA A 12 10.42 4.89 2.67
N ARG A 13 9.72 4.71 3.78
CA ARG A 13 9.34 5.83 4.66
C ARG A 13 10.57 6.58 5.19
N ARG A 14 11.58 5.86 5.68
CA ARG A 14 12.81 6.48 6.17
C ARG A 14 13.50 7.30 5.08
N ARG A 15 13.69 6.72 3.91
CA ARG A 15 14.33 7.39 2.77
C ARG A 15 13.54 8.61 2.30
N CYS A 16 12.24 8.53 2.27
CA CYS A 16 11.39 9.68 1.91
C CYS A 16 11.43 10.77 2.97
N ALA A 17 11.49 10.43 4.25
CA ALA A 17 11.63 11.41 5.33
C ALA A 17 12.98 12.14 5.27
N GLU A 18 14.08 11.41 5.04
CA GLU A 18 15.42 11.98 4.86
C GLU A 18 15.50 12.89 3.64
N LEU A 19 14.94 12.46 2.52
CA LEU A 19 14.85 13.28 1.30
C LEU A 19 14.00 14.51 1.53
N GLY A 20 12.86 14.36 2.19
CA GLY A 20 11.96 15.47 2.52
C GLY A 20 12.63 16.52 3.39
N ALA A 21 13.41 16.11 4.40
CA ALA A 21 14.18 17.02 5.24
C ALA A 21 15.23 17.81 4.44
N ARG A 22 15.96 17.12 3.55
CA ARG A 22 16.94 17.78 2.66
C ARG A 22 16.28 18.77 1.70
N ARG A 23 15.14 18.40 1.13
CA ARG A 23 14.38 19.28 0.23
C ARG A 23 13.84 20.49 0.96
N ALA A 24 13.28 20.32 2.15
CA ALA A 24 12.78 21.41 2.98
C ALA A 24 13.89 22.40 3.37
N ALA A 25 15.09 21.91 3.70
CA ALA A 25 16.26 22.74 3.97
C ALA A 25 16.68 23.60 2.77
N GLY A 26 16.44 23.10 1.54
CA GLY A 26 16.69 23.83 0.29
C GLY A 26 15.49 24.67 -0.20
N GLY A 27 14.43 24.81 0.59
CA GLY A 27 13.22 25.55 0.20
C GLY A 27 12.33 24.83 -0.80
N LEU A 28 12.53 23.51 -1.02
CA LEU A 28 11.75 22.70 -1.93
C LEU A 28 10.64 21.95 -1.19
N PRO A 29 9.49 21.67 -1.85
CA PRO A 29 8.42 20.92 -1.22
C PRO A 29 8.84 19.49 -0.91
N ALA A 30 8.43 18.99 0.26
CA ALA A 30 8.58 17.60 0.65
C ALA A 30 7.42 16.77 0.08
N THR A 31 7.70 15.54 -0.36
CA THR A 31 6.70 14.57 -0.81
C THR A 31 6.48 13.51 0.26
N ARG A 32 5.23 13.12 0.45
CA ARG A 32 4.84 11.99 1.30
C ARG A 32 4.33 10.85 0.43
N PRO A 33 4.90 9.67 0.53
CA PRO A 33 4.38 8.51 -0.17
C PRO A 33 3.12 7.97 0.51
N TYR A 34 2.18 7.53 -0.29
CA TYR A 34 1.05 6.71 0.16
C TYR A 34 1.21 5.30 -0.37
N LEU A 35 0.84 4.33 0.44
CA LEU A 35 0.97 2.92 0.10
C LEU A 35 -0.30 2.16 0.39
N ALA A 36 -0.70 1.30 -0.54
CA ALA A 36 -1.66 0.24 -0.30
C ALA A 36 -0.98 -1.12 -0.38
N LEU A 37 -1.27 -1.99 0.56
CA LEU A 37 -0.84 -3.38 0.55
C LEU A 37 -2.05 -4.30 0.42
N HIS A 38 -2.05 -5.12 -0.61
CA HIS A 38 -3.12 -6.04 -0.93
C HIS A 38 -2.55 -7.37 -1.42
N VAL A 39 -3.27 -8.44 -1.18
CA VAL A 39 -2.97 -9.79 -1.69
C VAL A 39 -4.13 -10.24 -2.55
N GLY A 40 -3.84 -10.70 -3.75
CA GLY A 40 -4.83 -11.22 -4.66
C GLY A 40 -4.19 -11.81 -5.90
N GLU A 41 -4.98 -12.50 -6.70
CA GLU A 41 -4.54 -13.08 -7.96
C GLU A 41 -4.36 -12.00 -9.03
N VAL A 42 -3.28 -12.11 -9.77
CA VAL A 42 -2.96 -11.23 -10.90
C VAL A 42 -2.55 -12.06 -12.12
N LEU A 43 -2.84 -11.51 -13.29
CA LEU A 43 -2.24 -11.97 -14.53
C LEU A 43 -0.96 -11.18 -14.77
N TYR A 44 0.12 -11.90 -14.98
CA TYR A 44 1.43 -11.33 -15.26
C TYR A 44 1.85 -11.67 -16.70
N GLY A 45 2.26 -10.68 -17.46
CA GLY A 45 2.68 -10.91 -18.82
C GLY A 45 3.08 -9.65 -19.57
N ASN A 46 3.40 -9.85 -20.84
CA ASN A 46 3.69 -8.76 -21.77
C ASN A 46 2.41 -8.13 -22.29
N VAL A 47 2.34 -6.82 -22.20
CA VAL A 47 1.32 -6.01 -22.86
C VAL A 47 2.03 -5.03 -23.81
N GLY A 48 1.66 -5.04 -25.07
CA GLY A 48 2.20 -4.10 -26.05
C GLY A 48 2.33 -4.68 -27.45
N GLY A 49 2.67 -3.83 -28.41
CA GLY A 49 2.93 -4.20 -29.79
C GLY A 49 4.37 -4.69 -30.03
N ARG A 50 4.67 -5.07 -31.29
CA ARG A 50 5.99 -5.59 -31.69
C ARG A 50 7.16 -4.67 -31.37
N ALA A 51 6.93 -3.35 -31.30
CA ALA A 51 7.96 -2.35 -31.05
C ALA A 51 8.19 -2.00 -29.59
N ARG A 52 7.26 -2.39 -28.69
CA ARG A 52 7.34 -2.09 -27.26
C ARG A 52 6.69 -3.21 -26.45
N LEU A 53 7.50 -3.86 -25.66
CA LEU A 53 7.07 -4.93 -24.76
C LEU A 53 7.21 -4.43 -23.33
N ASP A 54 6.08 -4.26 -22.64
CA ASP A 54 6.05 -3.92 -21.22
C ASP A 54 5.49 -5.10 -20.43
N PHE A 55 6.25 -5.59 -19.47
CA PHE A 55 5.75 -6.54 -18.48
C PHE A 55 4.88 -5.80 -17.48
N THR A 56 3.69 -6.32 -17.26
CA THR A 56 2.74 -5.71 -16.33
C THR A 56 1.90 -6.76 -15.62
N VAL A 57 1.24 -6.34 -14.57
CA VAL A 57 0.25 -7.14 -13.86
C VAL A 57 -1.14 -6.56 -14.11
N LEU A 58 -2.09 -7.45 -14.36
CA LEU A 58 -3.49 -7.11 -14.62
C LEU A 58 -4.39 -7.95 -13.72
N GLY A 59 -5.54 -7.42 -13.40
CA GLY A 59 -6.59 -8.16 -12.70
C GLY A 59 -7.30 -7.35 -11.64
N PRO A 60 -8.39 -7.90 -11.06
CA PRO A 60 -9.17 -7.25 -10.01
C PRO A 60 -8.35 -6.84 -8.80
N ALA A 61 -7.35 -7.64 -8.40
CA ALA A 61 -6.49 -7.33 -7.27
C ALA A 61 -5.68 -6.03 -7.46
N VAL A 62 -5.23 -5.74 -8.68
CA VAL A 62 -4.53 -4.49 -9.01
C VAL A 62 -5.47 -3.30 -8.85
N ASN A 63 -6.71 -3.43 -9.32
CA ASN A 63 -7.73 -2.40 -9.19
C ASN A 63 -8.10 -2.16 -7.72
N GLU A 64 -8.24 -3.22 -6.92
CA GLU A 64 -8.48 -3.11 -5.48
C GLU A 64 -7.35 -2.35 -4.78
N ALA A 65 -6.09 -2.72 -5.02
CA ALA A 65 -4.94 -2.03 -4.45
C ALA A 65 -4.94 -0.54 -4.81
N SER A 66 -5.25 -0.20 -6.05
CA SER A 66 -5.37 1.18 -6.52
C SER A 66 -6.48 1.95 -5.80
N ARG A 67 -7.63 1.32 -5.58
CA ARG A 67 -8.75 1.94 -4.83
C ARG A 67 -8.42 2.16 -3.37
N ILE A 68 -7.73 1.21 -2.74
CA ILE A 68 -7.26 1.36 -1.36
C ILE A 68 -6.23 2.48 -1.26
N ALA A 69 -5.30 2.57 -2.20
CA ALA A 69 -4.30 3.65 -2.23
C ALA A 69 -4.95 5.04 -2.32
N ALA A 70 -6.04 5.16 -3.09
CA ALA A 70 -6.78 6.42 -3.19
C ALA A 70 -7.41 6.86 -1.86
N LEU A 71 -7.73 5.93 -0.97
CA LEU A 71 -8.27 6.23 0.37
C LEU A 71 -7.23 6.75 1.35
N CYS A 72 -5.94 6.51 1.12
CA CYS A 72 -4.88 6.94 2.03
C CYS A 72 -4.95 8.44 2.32
N ARG A 73 -5.19 9.25 1.30
CA ARG A 73 -5.30 10.70 1.45
C ARG A 73 -6.54 11.10 2.26
N SER A 74 -7.70 10.56 1.92
CA SER A 74 -8.97 10.93 2.57
C SER A 74 -9.04 10.45 4.02
N LEU A 75 -8.38 9.36 4.37
CA LEU A 75 -8.31 8.83 5.72
C LEU A 75 -7.09 9.32 6.52
N ASP A 76 -6.25 10.16 5.90
CA ASP A 76 -4.98 10.64 6.49
C ASP A 76 -4.10 9.50 7.01
N GLN A 77 -3.99 8.44 6.21
CA GLN A 77 -3.16 7.28 6.53
C GLN A 77 -2.04 7.14 5.51
N PRO A 78 -0.77 7.03 5.93
CA PRO A 78 0.35 6.85 5.01
C PRO A 78 0.35 5.46 4.36
N ALA A 79 -0.20 4.46 5.04
CA ALA A 79 -0.35 3.11 4.52
C ALA A 79 -1.68 2.50 4.94
N ILE A 80 -2.35 1.86 4.00
CA ILE A 80 -3.57 1.09 4.26
C ILE A 80 -3.37 -0.33 3.76
N LEU A 81 -3.75 -1.29 4.59
CA LEU A 81 -3.66 -2.72 4.31
C LEU A 81 -5.08 -3.27 4.10
N SER A 82 -5.23 -4.10 3.08
CA SER A 82 -6.50 -4.80 2.86
C SER A 82 -6.73 -5.89 3.89
N GLU A 83 -7.99 -6.30 4.04
CA GLU A 83 -8.36 -7.46 4.86
C GLU A 83 -7.62 -8.73 4.44
N ALA A 84 -7.47 -8.96 3.13
CA ALA A 84 -6.72 -10.10 2.59
C ALA A 84 -5.24 -10.05 2.97
N PHE A 85 -4.61 -8.88 2.91
CA PHE A 85 -3.23 -8.71 3.32
C PHE A 85 -3.07 -8.91 4.83
N ALA A 86 -3.93 -8.30 5.63
CA ALA A 86 -3.92 -8.45 7.09
C ALA A 86 -4.08 -9.91 7.51
N GLY A 87 -5.00 -10.64 6.88
CA GLY A 87 -5.22 -12.06 7.14
C GLY A 87 -4.05 -12.97 6.75
N SER A 88 -3.21 -12.53 5.83
CA SER A 88 -2.01 -13.27 5.40
C SER A 88 -0.74 -12.91 6.22
N CYS A 89 -0.84 -11.93 7.11
CA CYS A 89 0.24 -11.58 8.02
C CYS A 89 0.38 -12.60 9.16
N PRO A 90 1.61 -12.89 9.60
CA PRO A 90 1.83 -13.65 10.83
C PRO A 90 1.14 -12.98 12.02
N GLU A 91 0.74 -13.78 13.00
CA GLU A 91 -0.02 -13.34 14.18
C GLU A 91 0.64 -12.17 14.91
N ARG A 92 1.96 -12.21 15.06
CA ARG A 92 2.75 -11.12 15.68
C ARG A 92 2.57 -9.75 15.00
N TRP A 93 2.19 -9.73 13.71
CA TRP A 93 1.91 -8.51 12.98
C TRP A 93 0.47 -8.07 13.11
N GLN A 94 -0.45 -9.01 13.26
CA GLN A 94 -1.88 -8.70 13.41
C GLN A 94 -2.16 -7.86 14.66
N GLU A 95 -1.41 -8.06 15.73
CA GLU A 95 -1.49 -7.27 16.96
C GLU A 95 -1.06 -5.81 16.76
N ARG A 96 -0.31 -5.53 15.71
CA ARG A 96 0.18 -4.18 15.34
C ARG A 96 -0.70 -3.47 14.32
N LEU A 97 -1.80 -4.11 13.93
CA LEU A 97 -2.74 -3.54 12.97
C LEU A 97 -3.89 -2.84 13.70
N VAL A 98 -4.19 -1.65 13.22
CA VAL A 98 -5.34 -0.87 13.70
C VAL A 98 -6.45 -0.96 12.67
N ARG A 99 -7.64 -1.35 13.10
CA ARG A 99 -8.82 -1.38 12.23
C ARG A 99 -9.28 0.04 11.93
N LEU A 100 -9.39 0.35 10.64
CA LEU A 100 -9.91 1.64 10.19
C LEU A 100 -11.42 1.63 10.01
N GLY A 101 -12.01 0.47 9.78
CA GLY A 101 -13.44 0.29 9.51
C GLY A 101 -13.70 -0.45 8.20
N ARG A 102 -14.96 -0.67 7.89
CA ARG A 102 -15.40 -1.29 6.64
C ARG A 102 -15.64 -0.23 5.58
N TYR A 103 -15.06 -0.44 4.42
CA TYR A 103 -15.17 0.48 3.29
C TYR A 103 -15.65 -0.26 2.04
N ALA A 104 -16.61 0.35 1.36
CA ALA A 104 -17.00 -0.07 0.02
C ALA A 104 -16.00 0.49 -1.00
N LEU A 105 -15.41 -0.39 -1.77
CA LEU A 105 -14.50 -0.01 -2.84
C LEU A 105 -15.21 -0.10 -4.18
N ARG A 106 -15.05 0.90 -5.02
CA ARG A 106 -15.68 0.93 -6.34
C ARG A 106 -15.22 -0.27 -7.18
N GLY A 107 -16.16 -1.06 -7.68
CA GLY A 107 -15.92 -2.25 -8.48
C GLY A 107 -15.61 -3.51 -7.64
N VAL A 108 -15.69 -3.43 -6.33
CA VAL A 108 -15.54 -4.56 -5.41
C VAL A 108 -16.91 -4.90 -4.82
N ALA A 109 -17.30 -6.17 -4.93
CA ALA A 109 -18.66 -6.61 -4.60
C ALA A 109 -19.04 -6.46 -3.12
N ARG A 110 -18.07 -6.57 -2.22
CA ARG A 110 -18.31 -6.53 -0.76
C ARG A 110 -17.46 -5.45 -0.10
N PRO A 111 -18.02 -4.71 0.87
CA PRO A 111 -17.21 -3.89 1.75
C PRO A 111 -16.17 -4.75 2.48
N GLN A 112 -14.98 -4.22 2.65
CA GLN A 112 -13.93 -4.92 3.37
C GLN A 112 -13.37 -4.08 4.50
N MET A 113 -12.89 -4.78 5.54
CA MET A 113 -12.19 -4.16 6.64
C MET A 113 -10.82 -3.68 6.15
N LEU A 114 -10.50 -2.43 6.39
CA LEU A 114 -9.19 -1.86 6.11
C LEU A 114 -8.41 -1.66 7.41
N PHE A 115 -7.10 -1.75 7.31
CA PHE A 115 -6.19 -1.66 8.44
C PHE A 115 -5.11 -0.62 8.18
N ALA A 116 -4.65 0.00 9.25
CA ALA A 116 -3.42 0.77 9.29
C ALA A 116 -2.41 0.09 10.20
N LEU A 117 -1.15 0.46 10.07
CA LEU A 117 -0.14 0.07 11.06
C LEU A 117 -0.23 1.00 12.26
N ASP A 118 -0.09 0.44 13.46
CA ASP A 118 0.05 1.23 14.67
C ASP A 118 1.27 2.15 14.51
N PRO A 119 1.14 3.46 14.70
CA PRO A 119 2.26 4.39 14.62
C PRO A 119 3.40 4.07 15.59
N ALA A 120 3.10 3.41 16.69
CA ALA A 120 4.08 2.96 17.68
C ALA A 120 4.73 1.61 17.31
N ALA A 121 4.26 0.91 16.27
CA ALA A 121 4.84 -0.35 15.86
C ALA A 121 6.21 -0.12 15.19
N GLU A 122 7.23 -0.69 15.77
CA GLU A 122 8.54 -0.79 15.12
C GLU A 122 8.52 -1.89 14.06
N ILE A 123 8.97 -1.54 12.88
CA ILE A 123 9.13 -2.45 11.74
C ILE A 123 10.62 -2.61 11.46
#